data_98a706f2d0b78afec272fb05f42215ed
#
_entry.id   98a706f2d0b78afec272fb05f42215ed
#
_cell.length_a   1.000
_cell.length_b   1.000
_cell.length_c   1.000
_cell.angle_alpha   90.00
_cell.angle_beta   90.00
_cell.angle_gamma   90.00
#
_symmetry.space_group_name_H-M   'P 1'
#
loop_
_entity.id
_entity.type
_entity.pdbx_description
1 polymer ?
#
loop_
_entity_poly.entity_id
_entity_poly.type
_entity_poly.pdbx_seq_one_letter_code
_entity_poly.pdbx_strand_id
1 'polypeptide(L)'
;MNIKNVYILDNRAILYINGEDAKEFLQNLISNDINKINEEISCFTSLLTPQGKFLYEFIIVKHKSGYLIDCEKTQADGLFKQLKLYKLRSKVDILNLSNEFVVVAFSYEKFLTFDGAKDQLGFTIKYREDPIFLDPRNKQLGARLIINLEKLYLSLKKLELKDDKIEDYYHQ
;
A
#
# COMPACT_ATOMS: atom_id res chain seq x y z
N MET A 1 10.11 7.94 17.26
CA MET A 1 9.44 6.61 17.10
C MET A 1 10.37 5.54 17.68
N ASN A 2 9.89 4.71 18.61
CA ASN A 2 10.65 3.57 19.12
C ASN A 2 10.84 2.57 17.96
N ILE A 3 12.07 2.03 17.80
CA ILE A 3 12.43 1.15 16.68
C ILE A 3 11.53 -0.11 16.57
N LYS A 4 10.97 -0.59 17.68
CA LYS A 4 10.12 -1.78 17.71
C LYS A 4 8.63 -1.48 17.64
N ASN A 5 8.23 -0.21 17.76
CA ASN A 5 6.82 0.15 17.78
C ASN A 5 6.25 0.25 16.37
N VAL A 6 4.99 -0.14 16.26
CA VAL A 6 4.20 0.05 15.05
C VAL A 6 2.98 0.90 15.34
N TYR A 7 2.45 1.51 14.29
CA TYR A 7 1.24 2.33 14.36
C TYR A 7 0.28 1.85 13.28
N ILE A 8 -0.92 1.47 13.69
CA ILE A 8 -1.98 1.20 12.71
C ILE A 8 -2.47 2.54 12.18
N LEU A 9 -2.45 2.69 10.86
CA LEU A 9 -2.88 3.91 10.21
C LEU A 9 -4.38 3.82 9.89
N ASP A 10 -5.20 4.28 10.84
CA ASP A 10 -6.67 4.23 10.74
C ASP A 10 -7.24 5.12 9.63
N ASN A 11 -6.44 6.07 9.16
CA ASN A 11 -6.82 7.02 8.12
C ASN A 11 -6.51 6.54 6.70
N ARG A 12 -6.06 5.29 6.55
CA ARG A 12 -5.75 4.72 5.23
C ARG A 12 -6.80 3.70 4.81
N ALA A 13 -6.91 3.53 3.51
CA ALA A 13 -7.79 2.55 2.89
C ALA A 13 -7.02 1.84 1.78
N ILE A 14 -7.43 0.60 1.48
CA ILE A 14 -6.77 -0.24 0.49
C ILE A 14 -7.75 -0.61 -0.61
N LEU A 15 -7.39 -0.26 -1.85
CA LEU A 15 -8.05 -0.78 -3.04
C LEU A 15 -7.12 -1.78 -3.71
N TYR A 16 -7.67 -2.68 -4.51
CA TYR A 16 -6.90 -3.65 -5.27
C TYR A 16 -7.38 -3.66 -6.72
N ILE A 17 -6.42 -3.59 -7.64
CA ILE A 17 -6.69 -3.57 -9.08
C ILE A 17 -5.94 -4.72 -9.70
N ASN A 18 -6.65 -5.67 -10.32
CA ASN A 18 -6.03 -6.77 -11.04
C ASN A 18 -6.78 -7.04 -12.34
N GLY A 19 -6.27 -7.96 -13.14
CA GLY A 19 -6.84 -8.35 -14.41
C GLY A 19 -5.84 -8.20 -15.54
N GLU A 20 -6.22 -8.74 -16.69
CA GLU A 20 -5.37 -8.78 -17.89
C GLU A 20 -4.89 -7.39 -18.30
N ASP A 21 -5.76 -6.39 -18.20
CA ASP A 21 -5.47 -5.02 -18.64
C ASP A 21 -5.05 -4.08 -17.50
N ALA A 22 -4.79 -4.60 -16.29
CA ALA A 22 -4.54 -3.75 -15.12
C ALA A 22 -3.37 -2.79 -15.31
N LYS A 23 -2.25 -3.29 -15.85
CA LYS A 23 -1.04 -2.48 -16.06
C LYS A 23 -1.29 -1.34 -17.05
N GLU A 24 -1.88 -1.64 -18.20
CA GLU A 24 -2.20 -0.65 -19.22
C GLU A 24 -3.24 0.36 -18.72
N PHE A 25 -4.26 -0.13 -18.03
CA PHE A 25 -5.29 0.70 -17.42
C PHE A 25 -4.68 1.74 -16.47
N LEU A 26 -3.81 1.30 -15.57
CA LEU A 26 -3.15 2.20 -14.62
C LEU A 26 -2.19 3.15 -15.32
N GLN A 27 -1.42 2.68 -16.31
CA GLN A 27 -0.50 3.53 -17.05
C GLN A 27 -1.20 4.74 -17.67
N ASN A 28 -2.42 4.56 -18.14
CA ASN A 28 -3.19 5.63 -18.79
C ASN A 28 -3.76 6.65 -17.79
N LEU A 29 -3.78 6.33 -16.50
CA LEU A 29 -4.44 7.14 -15.48
C LEU A 29 -3.51 7.80 -14.47
N ILE A 30 -2.34 7.20 -14.23
CA ILE A 30 -1.44 7.69 -13.17
C ILE A 30 -0.40 8.67 -13.70
N SER A 31 0.10 9.53 -12.80
CA SER A 31 1.13 10.53 -13.11
C SER A 31 2.54 9.97 -13.16
N ASN A 32 2.72 8.69 -12.79
CA ASN A 32 4.01 8.02 -12.79
C ASN A 32 4.03 6.92 -13.86
N ASP A 33 5.22 6.35 -14.12
CA ASP A 33 5.37 5.23 -15.04
C ASP A 33 5.11 3.92 -14.32
N ILE A 34 4.09 3.18 -14.75
CA ILE A 34 3.72 1.88 -14.15
C ILE A 34 4.88 0.87 -14.26
N ASN A 35 5.76 1.02 -15.23
CA ASN A 35 6.91 0.13 -15.40
C ASN A 35 7.95 0.29 -14.28
N LYS A 36 7.91 1.38 -13.53
CA LYS A 36 8.76 1.57 -12.35
C LYS A 36 8.27 0.80 -11.14
N ILE A 37 7.03 0.32 -11.16
CA ILE A 37 6.39 -0.38 -10.07
C ILE A 37 6.52 -1.88 -10.32
N ASN A 38 7.21 -2.56 -9.42
CA ASN A 38 7.45 -4.01 -9.52
C ASN A 38 7.53 -4.62 -8.13
N GLU A 39 7.97 -5.86 -8.04
CA GLU A 39 8.07 -6.59 -6.78
C GLU A 39 8.99 -5.91 -5.75
N GLU A 40 9.94 -5.09 -6.20
CA GLU A 40 10.93 -4.42 -5.35
C GLU A 40 10.71 -2.92 -5.18
N ILE A 41 9.84 -2.30 -5.99
CA ILE A 41 9.65 -0.84 -5.97
C ILE A 41 8.18 -0.48 -5.93
N SER A 42 7.81 0.29 -4.92
CA SER A 42 6.50 0.94 -4.77
C SER A 42 6.65 2.44 -5.02
N CYS A 43 5.62 3.07 -5.53
CA CYS A 43 5.69 4.48 -5.92
C CYS A 43 4.53 5.28 -5.33
N PHE A 44 4.80 6.56 -5.06
CA PHE A 44 3.76 7.56 -4.82
C PHE A 44 3.36 8.17 -6.16
N THR A 45 2.06 8.26 -6.41
CA THR A 45 1.53 8.72 -7.68
C THR A 45 0.18 9.40 -7.52
N SER A 46 -0.32 9.98 -8.59
CA SER A 46 -1.62 10.64 -8.61
C SER A 46 -2.49 10.09 -9.74
N LEU A 47 -3.79 10.05 -9.51
CA LEU A 47 -4.77 9.83 -10.57
C LEU A 47 -5.03 11.17 -11.27
N LEU A 48 -4.98 11.15 -12.60
CA LEU A 48 -5.16 12.34 -13.42
C LEU A 48 -6.50 12.32 -14.12
N THR A 49 -7.08 13.51 -14.34
CA THR A 49 -8.19 13.68 -15.29
C THR A 49 -7.68 13.55 -16.72
N PRO A 50 -8.56 13.35 -17.71
CA PRO A 50 -8.15 13.40 -19.12
C PRO A 50 -7.46 14.71 -19.52
N GLN A 51 -7.72 15.81 -18.80
CA GLN A 51 -7.09 17.11 -19.03
C GLN A 51 -5.76 17.27 -18.28
N GLY A 52 -5.32 16.23 -17.55
CA GLY A 52 -4.05 16.24 -16.82
C GLY A 52 -4.08 16.86 -15.44
N LYS A 53 -5.27 17.07 -14.86
CA LYS A 53 -5.39 17.59 -13.49
C LYS A 53 -5.31 16.47 -12.47
N PHE A 54 -4.67 16.75 -11.32
CA PHE A 54 -4.59 15.81 -10.20
C PHE A 54 -5.94 15.67 -9.50
N LEU A 55 -6.42 14.45 -9.35
CA LEU A 55 -7.66 14.14 -8.61
C LEU A 55 -7.41 13.52 -7.25
N TYR A 56 -6.55 12.51 -7.19
CA TYR A 56 -6.27 11.73 -5.98
C TYR A 56 -4.80 11.36 -5.94
N GLU A 57 -4.26 11.23 -4.73
CA GLU A 57 -2.89 10.78 -4.51
C GLU A 57 -2.90 9.48 -3.71
N PHE A 58 -1.98 8.57 -4.04
CA PHE A 58 -1.90 7.28 -3.36
C PHE A 58 -0.51 6.65 -3.57
N ILE A 59 -0.23 5.65 -2.74
CA ILE A 59 0.93 4.78 -2.94
C ILE A 59 0.44 3.55 -3.70
N ILE A 60 1.16 3.15 -4.73
CA ILE A 60 0.85 1.97 -5.53
C ILE A 60 1.93 0.91 -5.30
N VAL A 61 1.48 -0.31 -4.99
CA VAL A 61 2.34 -1.42 -4.59
C VAL A 61 1.97 -2.66 -5.39
N LYS A 62 2.96 -3.29 -6.01
CA LYS A 62 2.74 -4.56 -6.72
C LYS A 62 2.40 -5.66 -5.71
N HIS A 63 1.32 -6.39 -5.96
CA HIS A 63 0.86 -7.46 -5.07
C HIS A 63 0.23 -8.58 -5.89
N LYS A 64 0.80 -9.78 -5.81
CA LYS A 64 0.33 -10.93 -6.59
C LYS A 64 0.23 -10.57 -8.08
N SER A 65 -0.93 -10.80 -8.70
CA SER A 65 -1.15 -10.48 -10.13
C SER A 65 -1.60 -9.05 -10.38
N GLY A 66 -1.70 -8.21 -9.34
CA GLY A 66 -2.25 -6.87 -9.45
C GLY A 66 -1.50 -5.84 -8.62
N TYR A 67 -2.23 -4.79 -8.23
CA TYR A 67 -1.67 -3.63 -7.53
C TYR A 67 -2.57 -3.26 -6.36
N LEU A 68 -1.94 -3.05 -5.19
CA LEU A 68 -2.60 -2.43 -4.04
C LEU A 68 -2.48 -0.92 -4.14
N ILE A 69 -3.54 -0.23 -3.82
CA ILE A 69 -3.61 1.22 -3.75
C ILE A 69 -3.82 1.61 -2.29
N ASP A 70 -2.80 2.25 -1.71
CA ASP A 70 -2.84 2.77 -0.34
C ASP A 70 -3.18 4.25 -0.41
N CYS A 71 -4.42 4.60 -0.06
CA CYS A 71 -4.94 5.96 -0.18
C CYS A 71 -5.55 6.45 1.14
N GLU A 72 -5.87 7.74 1.21
CA GLU A 72 -6.59 8.28 2.35
C GLU A 72 -8.01 7.73 2.41
N LYS A 73 -8.43 7.33 3.60
CA LYS A 73 -9.74 6.74 3.83
C LYS A 73 -10.88 7.64 3.38
N THR A 74 -10.75 8.94 3.60
CA THR A 74 -11.76 9.93 3.20
C THR A 74 -11.92 10.05 1.68
N GLN A 75 -10.90 9.64 0.92
CA GLN A 75 -10.91 9.72 -0.54
C GLN A 75 -11.21 8.38 -1.21
N ALA A 76 -11.24 7.29 -0.44
CA ALA A 76 -11.33 5.94 -0.99
C ALA A 76 -12.59 5.71 -1.83
N ASP A 77 -13.75 6.16 -1.35
CA ASP A 77 -15.00 5.96 -2.10
C ASP A 77 -15.01 6.73 -3.42
N GLY A 78 -14.53 7.97 -3.41
CA GLY A 78 -14.43 8.79 -4.61
C GLY A 78 -13.46 8.19 -5.62
N LEU A 79 -12.29 7.77 -5.14
CA LEU A 79 -11.29 7.12 -5.98
C LEU A 79 -11.82 5.81 -6.58
N PHE A 80 -12.45 4.98 -5.76
CA PHE A 80 -13.04 3.71 -6.20
C PHE A 80 -14.07 3.94 -7.31
N LYS A 81 -14.98 4.89 -7.13
CA LYS A 81 -15.99 5.24 -8.12
C LYS A 81 -15.38 5.76 -9.42
N GLN A 82 -14.34 6.58 -9.30
CA GLN A 82 -13.65 7.14 -10.46
C GLN A 82 -12.95 6.05 -11.27
N LEU A 83 -12.27 5.11 -10.60
CA LEU A 83 -11.63 3.97 -11.24
C LEU A 83 -12.66 3.08 -11.95
N LYS A 84 -13.81 2.84 -11.31
CA LYS A 84 -14.90 2.08 -11.91
C LYS A 84 -15.45 2.78 -13.16
N LEU A 85 -15.56 4.09 -13.12
CA LEU A 85 -16.02 4.88 -14.27
C LEU A 85 -15.05 4.78 -15.44
N TYR A 86 -13.73 4.87 -15.19
CA TYR A 86 -12.72 4.79 -16.24
C TYR A 86 -12.49 3.38 -16.78
N LYS A 87 -12.96 2.37 -16.09
CA LYS A 87 -12.74 0.98 -16.46
C LYS A 87 -13.29 0.66 -17.85
N LEU A 88 -14.51 1.12 -18.16
CA LEU A 88 -15.20 0.90 -19.45
C LEU A 88 -15.11 -0.57 -19.89
N ARG A 89 -14.40 -0.83 -21.02
CA ARG A 89 -14.22 -2.18 -21.58
C ARG A 89 -12.93 -2.88 -21.15
N SER A 90 -12.15 -2.23 -20.32
CA SER A 90 -10.89 -2.82 -19.82
C SER A 90 -11.17 -4.05 -18.95
N LYS A 91 -10.37 -5.09 -19.15
CA LYS A 91 -10.46 -6.33 -18.37
C LYS A 91 -9.72 -6.16 -17.06
N VAL A 92 -10.30 -5.41 -16.16
CA VAL A 92 -9.77 -5.15 -14.82
C VAL A 92 -10.87 -5.35 -13.78
N ASP A 93 -10.46 -5.86 -12.62
CA ASP A 93 -11.29 -5.93 -11.43
C ASP A 93 -10.79 -4.89 -10.43
N ILE A 94 -11.70 -4.13 -9.86
CA ILE A 94 -11.40 -3.11 -8.88
C ILE A 94 -12.15 -3.46 -7.61
N LEU A 95 -11.39 -3.74 -6.53
CA LEU A 95 -11.93 -4.19 -5.26
C LEU A 95 -11.60 -3.18 -4.16
N ASN A 96 -12.55 -2.95 -3.26
CA ASN A 96 -12.28 -2.18 -2.05
C ASN A 96 -12.03 -3.19 -0.91
N LEU A 97 -10.76 -3.32 -0.50
CA LEU A 97 -10.32 -4.27 0.51
C LEU A 97 -10.09 -3.59 1.87
N SER A 98 -10.64 -2.41 2.09
CA SER A 98 -10.40 -1.61 3.30
C SER A 98 -10.87 -2.29 4.58
N ASN A 99 -11.83 -3.21 4.51
CA ASN A 99 -12.31 -3.98 5.66
C ASN A 99 -11.49 -5.24 5.93
N GLU A 100 -10.62 -5.63 4.99
CA GLU A 100 -9.84 -6.86 5.07
C GLU A 100 -8.36 -6.60 5.32
N PHE A 101 -7.84 -5.46 4.86
CA PHE A 101 -6.43 -5.10 4.96
C PHE A 101 -6.24 -3.87 5.83
N VAL A 102 -5.12 -3.84 6.52
CA VAL A 102 -4.68 -2.69 7.31
C VAL A 102 -3.30 -2.25 6.87
N VAL A 103 -3.01 -0.98 7.12
CA VAL A 103 -1.69 -0.40 6.90
C VAL A 103 -1.08 -0.13 8.26
N VAL A 104 0.09 -0.69 8.51
CA VAL A 104 0.86 -0.40 9.72
C VAL A 104 2.15 0.31 9.35
N ALA A 105 2.49 1.34 10.12
CA ALA A 105 3.71 2.11 9.95
C ALA A 105 4.70 1.78 11.06
N PHE A 106 5.99 1.77 10.73
CA PHE A 106 7.06 1.55 11.70
C PHE A 106 8.33 2.29 11.25
N SER A 107 9.39 2.24 12.06
CA SER A 107 10.55 3.09 11.86
C SER A 107 11.38 2.68 10.64
N TYR A 108 12.03 3.67 10.04
CA TYR A 108 13.05 3.50 9.02
C TYR A 108 14.17 2.56 9.49
N GLU A 109 14.64 2.75 10.73
CA GLU A 109 15.71 1.95 11.31
C GLU A 109 15.31 0.47 11.40
N LYS A 110 14.08 0.19 11.80
CA LYS A 110 13.59 -1.18 11.87
C LYS A 110 13.50 -1.81 10.48
N PHE A 111 13.05 -1.05 9.49
CA PHE A 111 12.99 -1.52 8.10
C PHE A 111 14.36 -2.02 7.63
N LEU A 112 15.41 -1.26 7.91
CA LEU A 112 16.76 -1.64 7.49
C LEU A 112 17.30 -2.89 8.16
N THR A 113 16.69 -3.34 9.26
CA THR A 113 17.08 -4.60 9.92
C THR A 113 16.52 -5.85 9.23
N PHE A 114 15.53 -5.69 8.35
CA PHE A 114 14.95 -6.83 7.66
C PHE A 114 15.88 -7.36 6.57
N ASP A 115 15.87 -8.68 6.40
CA ASP A 115 16.67 -9.34 5.39
C ASP A 115 16.26 -8.86 3.98
N GLY A 116 17.25 -8.47 3.19
CA GLY A 116 17.03 -7.97 1.83
C GLY A 116 16.61 -6.52 1.73
N ALA A 117 16.39 -5.82 2.85
CA ALA A 117 16.01 -4.41 2.81
C ALA A 117 17.15 -3.53 2.30
N LYS A 118 16.79 -2.48 1.55
CA LYS A 118 17.73 -1.48 1.04
C LYS A 118 17.25 -0.09 1.41
N ASP A 119 18.21 0.82 1.65
CA ASP A 119 17.96 2.23 1.93
C ASP A 119 17.64 2.97 0.63
N GLN A 120 16.44 2.74 0.13
CA GLN A 120 15.93 3.35 -1.10
C GLN A 120 14.44 3.62 -0.93
N LEU A 121 14.00 4.83 -1.26
CA LEU A 121 12.58 5.19 -1.18
C LEU A 121 11.75 4.25 -2.05
N GLY A 122 10.68 3.73 -1.47
CA GLY A 122 9.80 2.80 -2.16
C GLY A 122 10.32 1.36 -2.24
N PHE A 123 11.54 1.10 -1.74
CA PHE A 123 12.06 -0.27 -1.79
C PHE A 123 11.15 -1.20 -1.01
N THR A 124 10.77 -2.30 -1.66
CA THR A 124 9.74 -3.21 -1.18
C THR A 124 10.33 -4.61 -1.01
N ILE A 125 10.04 -5.21 0.13
CA ILE A 125 10.29 -6.61 0.41
C ILE A 125 8.96 -7.29 0.74
N LYS A 126 8.95 -8.61 0.82
CA LYS A 126 7.73 -9.35 1.14
C LYS A 126 7.94 -10.23 2.35
N TYR A 127 6.93 -10.26 3.18
CA TYR A 127 6.83 -11.23 4.27
C TYR A 127 5.56 -12.05 4.04
N ARG A 128 5.73 -13.31 3.64
CA ARG A 128 4.61 -14.21 3.32
C ARG A 128 3.61 -13.58 2.35
N GLU A 129 4.11 -13.00 1.26
CA GLU A 129 3.38 -12.30 0.22
C GLU A 129 2.88 -10.90 0.60
N ASP A 130 2.95 -10.51 1.87
CA ASP A 130 2.54 -9.18 2.31
C ASP A 130 3.66 -8.16 2.09
N PRO A 131 3.40 -7.03 1.41
CA PRO A 131 4.44 -6.07 1.10
C PRO A 131 4.84 -5.23 2.32
N ILE A 132 6.15 -5.06 2.46
CA ILE A 132 6.77 -4.16 3.42
C ILE A 132 7.64 -3.21 2.60
N PHE A 133 7.42 -1.92 2.72
CA PHE A 133 8.15 -0.96 1.89
C PHE A 133 8.49 0.31 2.65
N LEU A 134 9.63 0.90 2.28
CA LEU A 134 10.01 2.22 2.74
C LEU A 134 9.12 3.26 2.05
N ASP A 135 8.56 4.19 2.81
CA ASP A 135 7.64 5.19 2.26
C ASP A 135 8.29 5.89 1.07
N PRO A 136 7.67 5.84 -0.13
CA PRO A 136 8.29 6.39 -1.34
C PRO A 136 8.37 7.91 -1.35
N ARG A 137 7.69 8.59 -0.43
CA ARG A 137 7.67 10.05 -0.36
C ARG A 137 8.84 10.59 0.44
N ASN A 138 9.15 9.97 1.58
CA ASN A 138 10.19 10.43 2.47
C ASN A 138 10.53 9.33 3.50
N LYS A 139 11.82 9.04 3.68
CA LYS A 139 12.27 8.04 4.65
C LYS A 139 11.93 8.39 6.10
N GLN A 140 11.74 9.69 6.42
CA GLN A 140 11.34 10.11 7.76
C GLN A 140 9.92 9.63 8.11
N LEU A 141 9.10 9.32 7.13
CA LEU A 141 7.79 8.72 7.34
C LEU A 141 7.88 7.24 7.69
N GLY A 142 9.07 6.66 7.63
CA GLY A 142 9.33 5.28 7.97
C GLY A 142 8.91 4.30 6.89
N ALA A 143 8.53 3.11 7.32
CA ALA A 143 8.10 2.04 6.43
C ALA A 143 6.66 1.64 6.72
N ARG A 144 6.07 0.91 5.79
CA ARG A 144 4.71 0.41 5.89
C ARG A 144 4.65 -1.09 5.61
N LEU A 145 3.76 -1.77 6.32
CA LEU A 145 3.32 -3.13 6.03
C LEU A 145 1.83 -3.07 5.68
N ILE A 146 1.46 -3.62 4.53
CA ILE A 146 0.06 -3.79 4.16
C ILE A 146 -0.27 -5.27 4.32
N ILE A 147 -1.20 -5.58 5.21
CA ILE A 147 -1.44 -6.96 5.63
C ILE A 147 -2.93 -7.21 5.89
N ASN A 148 -3.37 -8.43 5.62
CA ASN A 148 -4.70 -8.89 6.00
C ASN A 148 -4.83 -8.86 7.54
N LEU A 149 -5.94 -8.34 8.02
CA LEU A 149 -6.21 -8.18 9.44
C LEU A 149 -6.09 -9.48 10.21
N GLU A 150 -6.47 -10.61 9.61
CA GLU A 150 -6.40 -11.93 10.26
C GLU A 150 -4.97 -12.40 10.55
N LYS A 151 -4.00 -11.93 9.76
CA LYS A 151 -2.58 -12.30 9.91
C LYS A 151 -1.79 -11.31 10.76
N LEU A 152 -2.37 -10.17 11.09
CA LEU A 152 -1.65 -9.02 11.66
C LEU A 152 -0.88 -9.38 12.92
N TYR A 153 -1.56 -9.95 13.91
CA TYR A 153 -0.97 -10.22 15.22
C TYR A 153 0.24 -11.16 15.15
N LEU A 154 0.08 -12.30 14.46
CA LEU A 154 1.17 -13.28 14.33
C LEU A 154 2.34 -12.73 13.54
N SER A 155 2.07 -11.97 12.48
CA SER A 155 3.13 -11.39 11.65
C SER A 155 3.92 -10.35 12.41
N LEU A 156 3.27 -9.50 13.20
CA LEU A 156 3.97 -8.51 14.03
C LEU A 156 4.87 -9.17 15.06
N LYS A 157 4.43 -10.26 15.68
CA LYS A 157 5.27 -11.03 16.60
C LYS A 157 6.52 -11.58 15.91
N LYS A 158 6.35 -12.20 14.75
CA LYS A 158 7.46 -12.80 14.01
C LYS A 158 8.44 -11.77 13.45
N LEU A 159 7.96 -10.58 13.12
CA LEU A 159 8.79 -9.47 12.66
C LEU A 159 9.41 -8.68 13.83
N GLU A 160 9.12 -9.07 15.06
CA GLU A 160 9.57 -8.38 16.28
C GLU A 160 9.11 -6.93 16.33
N LEU A 161 7.89 -6.68 15.89
CA LEU A 161 7.23 -5.38 15.97
C LEU A 161 6.22 -5.39 17.11
N LYS A 162 6.17 -4.31 17.88
CA LYS A 162 5.29 -4.21 19.06
C LYS A 162 4.38 -3.00 18.91
N ASP A 163 3.11 -3.21 19.22
CA ASP A 163 2.17 -2.14 19.45
C ASP A 163 1.29 -2.52 20.64
N ASP A 164 1.39 -1.76 21.71
CA ASP A 164 0.60 -1.96 22.91
C ASP A 164 -0.92 -1.85 22.60
N LYS A 165 -1.28 -1.05 21.62
CA LYS A 165 -2.68 -0.88 21.17
C LYS A 165 -3.21 -2.07 20.39
N ILE A 166 -2.35 -2.85 19.75
CA ILE A 166 -2.78 -4.03 19.00
C ILE A 166 -3.18 -5.17 19.94
N GLU A 167 -2.47 -5.31 21.05
CA GLU A 167 -2.84 -6.32 22.05
C GLU A 167 -4.25 -6.05 22.60
N ASP A 168 -4.58 -4.79 22.87
CA ASP A 168 -5.92 -4.39 23.30
C ASP A 168 -6.99 -4.70 22.25
N TYR A 169 -6.67 -4.51 20.97
CA TYR A 169 -7.62 -4.76 19.89
C TYR A 169 -8.03 -6.24 19.78
N TYR A 170 -7.11 -7.16 20.02
CA TYR A 170 -7.39 -8.60 19.93
C TYR A 170 -7.94 -9.21 21.22
N HIS A 171 -7.88 -8.50 22.33
CA HIS A 171 -8.43 -8.93 23.63
C HIS A 171 -9.82 -8.34 23.94
N GLN A 172 -10.35 -7.50 23.05
CA GLN A 172 -11.73 -7.00 23.11
C GLN A 172 -12.69 -7.91 22.34
#